data_728ce0d53d56a8e9b88344f2428c0861
#
_entry.id   728ce0d53d56a8e9b88344f2428c0861
#
_cell.length_a   1.000
_cell.length_b   1.000
_cell.length_c   1.000
_cell.angle_alpha   90.00
_cell.angle_beta   90.00
_cell.angle_gamma   90.00
#
_symmetry.space_group_name_H-M   'P 1'
#
loop_
_entity.id
_entity.type
_entity.pdbx_description
1 polymer ?
#
loop_
_entity_poly.entity_id
_entity_poly.type
_entity_poly.pdbx_seq_one_letter_code
_entity_poly.pdbx_strand_id
1 'polypeptide(L)'
;MKPLKFQPLLKSTIWGGSKIITFKHLDVKQENVGESWEISGVPGNESIVADGEMQGKSLNEVVAERKGSFLGEENYKRFGNEFPLLIKFIDANRDLSIQVHPNDEIAKKQGKERGKTEMWYALPCEPDAKLYNGLKMQITPEQYKEMVENDTITDALAQYNVKEDDCFFIPAGRIHTIGTGCF
;
A
#
# COMPACT_ATOMS: atom_id res chain seq x y z
N MET A 1 -2.61 27.80 0.10
CA MET A 1 -1.37 27.06 -0.29
C MET A 1 -1.61 26.48 -1.67
N LYS A 2 -0.64 26.50 -2.58
CA LYS A 2 -0.74 25.74 -3.85
C LYS A 2 -0.58 24.25 -3.54
N PRO A 3 -1.26 23.35 -4.29
CA PRO A 3 -1.01 21.91 -4.17
C PRO A 3 0.46 21.58 -4.40
N LEU A 4 1.00 20.65 -3.60
CA LEU A 4 2.36 20.14 -3.78
C LEU A 4 2.32 18.93 -4.73
N LYS A 5 3.35 18.83 -5.54
CA LYS A 5 3.64 17.63 -6.34
C LYS A 5 4.87 16.95 -5.78
N PHE A 6 4.85 15.62 -5.78
CA PHE A 6 5.96 14.82 -5.28
C PHE A 6 6.58 14.00 -6.41
N GLN A 7 7.87 13.70 -6.26
CA GLN A 7 8.55 12.75 -7.12
C GLN A 7 8.11 11.33 -6.73
N PRO A 8 7.66 10.49 -7.68
CA PRO A 8 7.30 9.11 -7.36
C PRO A 8 8.53 8.29 -7.00
N LEU A 9 8.39 7.40 -6.00
CA LEU A 9 9.42 6.43 -5.63
C LEU A 9 9.08 5.09 -6.26
N LEU A 10 9.77 4.73 -7.33
CA LEU A 10 9.56 3.47 -8.04
C LEU A 10 10.29 2.33 -7.32
N LYS A 11 9.59 1.22 -7.09
CA LYS A 11 10.12 0.02 -6.46
C LYS A 11 9.99 -1.16 -7.42
N SER A 12 11.14 -1.73 -7.82
CA SER A 12 11.15 -3.01 -8.54
C SER A 12 10.91 -4.15 -7.56
N THR A 13 10.05 -5.09 -7.95
CA THR A 13 9.69 -6.27 -7.17
C THR A 13 9.65 -7.49 -8.07
N ILE A 14 9.78 -8.70 -7.49
CA ILE A 14 9.74 -9.95 -8.26
C ILE A 14 8.39 -10.20 -8.95
N TRP A 15 7.33 -9.55 -8.48
CA TRP A 15 5.97 -9.64 -9.00
C TRP A 15 5.52 -8.42 -9.82
N GLY A 16 6.38 -7.41 -9.94
CA GLY A 16 6.10 -6.16 -10.64
C GLY A 16 6.05 -6.31 -12.15
N GLY A 17 5.43 -5.35 -12.81
CA GLY A 17 5.25 -5.28 -14.25
C GLY A 17 5.72 -3.98 -14.88
N SER A 18 5.01 -3.55 -15.90
CA SER A 18 5.27 -2.32 -16.65
C SER A 18 4.07 -1.36 -16.71
N LYS A 19 2.92 -1.75 -16.12
CA LYS A 19 1.69 -0.94 -16.18
C LYS A 19 1.86 0.43 -15.55
N ILE A 20 2.56 0.53 -14.41
CA ILE A 20 2.84 1.80 -13.74
C ILE A 20 3.57 2.76 -14.68
N ILE A 21 4.63 2.29 -15.35
CA ILE A 21 5.43 3.11 -16.27
C ILE A 21 4.57 3.63 -17.41
N THR A 22 3.77 2.74 -18.02
CA THR A 22 2.88 3.07 -19.13
C THR A 22 1.76 4.02 -18.69
N PHE A 23 1.08 3.71 -17.60
CA PHE A 23 -0.04 4.49 -17.06
C PHE A 23 0.37 5.92 -16.68
N LYS A 24 1.54 6.08 -16.10
CA LYS A 24 2.07 7.38 -15.68
C LYS A 24 2.88 8.09 -16.76
N HIS A 25 3.03 7.50 -17.95
CA HIS A 25 3.85 8.03 -19.05
C HIS A 25 5.28 8.40 -18.62
N LEU A 26 5.92 7.51 -17.81
CA LEU A 26 7.25 7.75 -17.30
C LEU A 26 8.31 7.38 -18.34
N ASP A 27 9.27 8.27 -18.58
CA ASP A 27 10.45 7.99 -19.42
C ASP A 27 11.60 7.45 -18.55
N VAL A 28 11.45 6.22 -18.09
CA VAL A 28 12.45 5.53 -17.26
C VAL A 28 12.68 4.11 -17.77
N LYS A 29 13.91 3.62 -17.64
CA LYS A 29 14.32 2.26 -18.02
C LYS A 29 14.39 1.35 -16.81
N GLN A 30 13.34 1.35 -15.97
CA GLN A 30 13.26 0.50 -14.80
C GLN A 30 12.30 -0.66 -15.09
N GLU A 31 12.76 -1.88 -14.86
CA GLU A 31 11.99 -3.10 -15.10
C GLU A 31 11.33 -3.61 -13.82
N ASN A 32 10.26 -4.39 -13.98
CA ASN A 32 9.53 -5.02 -12.89
C ASN A 32 9.07 -4.04 -11.79
N VAL A 33 8.57 -2.88 -12.20
CA VAL A 33 8.08 -1.88 -11.26
C VAL A 33 6.75 -2.34 -10.68
N GLY A 34 6.80 -2.91 -9.47
CA GLY A 34 5.61 -3.39 -8.76
C GLY A 34 4.92 -2.30 -7.95
N GLU A 35 5.66 -1.30 -7.48
CA GLU A 35 5.08 -0.20 -6.71
C GLU A 35 5.62 1.16 -7.17
N SER A 36 4.73 2.17 -7.15
CA SER A 36 5.09 3.58 -7.23
C SER A 36 4.52 4.29 -6.02
N TRP A 37 5.38 4.69 -5.09
CA TRP A 37 4.96 5.42 -3.90
C TRP A 37 4.79 6.89 -4.25
N GLU A 38 3.55 7.35 -4.20
CA GLU A 38 3.17 8.70 -4.60
C GLU A 38 3.28 9.68 -3.44
N ILE A 39 2.80 9.26 -2.26
CA ILE A 39 2.89 10.05 -1.03
C ILE A 39 3.36 9.13 0.09
N SER A 40 4.53 9.42 0.64
CA SER A 40 5.17 8.63 1.69
C SER A 40 5.88 9.51 2.71
N GLY A 41 5.54 9.34 3.98
CA GLY A 41 6.30 9.83 5.12
C GLY A 41 7.19 8.76 5.75
N VAL A 42 7.33 7.57 5.14
CA VAL A 42 8.12 6.46 5.70
C VAL A 42 9.59 6.83 5.75
N PRO A 43 10.26 6.76 6.93
CA PRO A 43 11.66 7.11 7.07
C PRO A 43 12.57 6.39 6.07
N GLY A 44 13.43 7.14 5.38
CA GLY A 44 14.31 6.65 4.31
C GLY A 44 13.63 6.40 2.96
N ASN A 45 12.30 6.64 2.89
CA ASN A 45 11.51 6.56 1.67
C ASN A 45 10.48 7.70 1.61
N GLU A 46 10.85 8.86 2.13
CA GLU A 46 9.99 10.03 2.10
C GLU A 46 9.82 10.55 0.68
N SER A 47 8.61 10.97 0.34
CA SER A 47 8.34 11.69 -0.90
C SER A 47 9.02 13.04 -0.90
N ILE A 48 9.68 13.39 -2.00
CA ILE A 48 10.36 14.68 -2.19
C ILE A 48 9.50 15.59 -3.06
N VAL A 49 9.35 16.84 -2.63
CA VAL A 49 8.59 17.86 -3.39
C VAL A 49 9.28 18.11 -4.71
N ALA A 50 8.53 17.98 -5.81
CA ALA A 50 9.04 18.02 -7.17
C ALA A 50 9.29 19.44 -7.69
N ASP A 51 8.47 20.41 -7.29
CA ASP A 51 8.51 21.80 -7.80
C ASP A 51 8.01 22.82 -6.75
N GLY A 52 8.18 24.12 -7.08
CA GLY A 52 7.67 25.23 -6.29
C GLY A 52 8.58 25.64 -5.13
N GLU A 53 8.02 26.44 -4.19
CA GLU A 53 8.79 27.04 -3.07
C GLU A 53 9.44 26.00 -2.15
N MET A 54 8.85 24.80 -2.07
CA MET A 54 9.31 23.74 -1.19
C MET A 54 10.07 22.63 -1.95
N GLN A 55 10.44 22.88 -3.20
CA GLN A 55 11.17 21.91 -4.03
C GLN A 55 12.39 21.35 -3.29
N GLY A 56 12.55 20.03 -3.34
CA GLY A 56 13.65 19.31 -2.71
C GLY A 56 13.44 18.97 -1.23
N LYS A 57 12.42 19.53 -0.57
CA LYS A 57 12.09 19.14 0.81
C LYS A 57 11.36 17.78 0.82
N SER A 58 11.62 16.98 1.83
CA SER A 58 10.84 15.78 2.08
C SER A 58 9.44 16.12 2.62
N LEU A 59 8.49 15.19 2.47
CA LEU A 59 7.16 15.33 3.04
C LEU A 59 7.22 15.56 4.57
N ASN A 60 8.13 14.89 5.27
CA ASN A 60 8.27 15.03 6.72
C ASN A 60 8.79 16.43 7.11
N GLU A 61 9.71 17.01 6.33
CA GLU A 61 10.14 18.41 6.52
C GLU A 61 9.01 19.40 6.28
N VAL A 62 8.18 19.17 5.25
CA VAL A 62 6.99 19.99 4.97
C VAL A 62 6.00 19.93 6.13
N VAL A 63 5.72 18.73 6.64
CA VAL A 63 4.83 18.54 7.80
C VAL A 63 5.38 19.24 9.05
N ALA A 64 6.67 19.08 9.34
CA ALA A 64 7.31 19.70 10.51
C ALA A 64 7.29 21.25 10.44
N GLU A 65 7.46 21.81 9.23
CA GLU A 65 7.45 23.27 9.01
C GLU A 65 6.01 23.83 9.04
N ARG A 66 5.08 23.20 8.35
CA ARG A 66 3.73 23.74 8.11
C ARG A 66 2.68 23.23 9.10
N LYS A 67 2.94 22.14 9.77
CA LYS A 67 2.11 21.60 10.87
C LYS A 67 0.62 21.49 10.49
N GLY A 68 -0.25 21.98 11.35
CA GLY A 68 -1.71 21.99 11.16
C GLY A 68 -2.17 22.76 9.92
N SER A 69 -1.40 23.76 9.45
CA SER A 69 -1.74 24.46 8.20
C SER A 69 -1.60 23.58 6.94
N PHE A 70 -0.85 22.49 7.03
CA PHE A 70 -0.70 21.49 5.96
C PHE A 70 -1.56 20.25 6.18
N LEU A 71 -1.47 19.63 7.38
CA LEU A 71 -2.22 18.41 7.70
C LEU A 71 -3.70 18.66 8.06
N GLY A 72 -4.07 19.89 8.39
CA GLY A 72 -5.27 20.21 9.13
C GLY A 72 -5.04 20.08 10.64
N GLU A 73 -5.61 20.98 11.43
CA GLU A 73 -5.35 21.08 12.87
C GLU A 73 -5.69 19.79 13.62
N GLU A 74 -6.81 19.14 13.30
CA GLU A 74 -7.22 17.89 13.98
C GLU A 74 -6.28 16.72 13.65
N ASN A 75 -5.83 16.61 12.40
CA ASN A 75 -4.85 15.58 12.04
C ASN A 75 -3.50 15.86 12.70
N TYR A 76 -3.07 17.12 12.73
CA TYR A 76 -1.82 17.48 13.38
C TYR A 76 -1.85 17.22 14.91
N LYS A 77 -2.96 17.49 15.59
CA LYS A 77 -3.15 17.12 17.00
C LYS A 77 -3.03 15.61 17.21
N ARG A 78 -3.54 14.81 16.27
CA ARG A 78 -3.56 13.35 16.38
C ARG A 78 -2.23 12.69 16.02
N PHE A 79 -1.55 13.16 14.98
CA PHE A 79 -0.41 12.51 14.37
C PHE A 79 0.91 13.26 14.54
N GLY A 80 0.88 14.52 15.02
CA GLY A 80 2.07 15.35 15.15
C GLY A 80 2.74 15.59 13.80
N ASN A 81 4.05 15.42 13.77
CA ASN A 81 4.84 15.60 12.54
C ASN A 81 4.81 14.39 11.58
N GLU A 82 3.99 13.39 11.85
CA GLU A 82 3.85 12.21 10.98
C GLU A 82 2.75 12.42 9.95
N PHE A 83 3.07 12.14 8.67
CA PHE A 83 2.04 12.03 7.64
C PHE A 83 1.41 10.63 7.72
N PRO A 84 0.09 10.49 8.03
CA PRO A 84 -0.48 9.22 8.48
C PRO A 84 -0.85 8.24 7.36
N LEU A 85 -0.50 8.55 6.11
CA LEU A 85 -0.86 7.72 4.95
C LEU A 85 0.37 7.39 4.10
N LEU A 86 0.35 6.21 3.51
CA LEU A 86 1.18 5.83 2.36
C LEU A 86 0.24 5.60 1.17
N ILE A 87 0.40 6.38 0.11
CA ILE A 87 -0.39 6.25 -1.11
C ILE A 87 0.52 5.74 -2.21
N LYS A 88 0.14 4.62 -2.85
CA LYS A 88 0.94 3.98 -3.88
C LYS A 88 0.08 3.32 -4.95
N PHE A 89 0.63 3.26 -6.18
CA PHE A 89 0.16 2.32 -7.20
C PHE A 89 0.83 0.96 -7.00
N ILE A 90 0.10 -0.10 -7.33
CA ILE A 90 0.58 -1.48 -7.32
C ILE A 90 0.27 -2.09 -8.68
N ASP A 91 1.29 -2.62 -9.37
CA ASP A 91 1.15 -3.39 -10.60
C ASP A 91 1.45 -4.86 -10.31
N ALA A 92 0.42 -5.65 -10.10
CA ALA A 92 0.52 -7.07 -9.80
C ALA A 92 0.63 -7.90 -11.11
N ASN A 93 1.81 -7.94 -11.71
CA ASN A 93 2.08 -8.79 -12.88
C ASN A 93 2.20 -10.29 -12.50
N ARG A 94 2.36 -10.58 -11.21
CA ARG A 94 2.26 -11.91 -10.57
C ARG A 94 1.60 -11.75 -9.22
N ASP A 95 1.20 -12.86 -8.61
CA ASP A 95 0.61 -12.85 -7.27
C ASP A 95 1.58 -12.27 -6.24
N LEU A 96 1.07 -11.42 -5.38
CA LEU A 96 1.78 -10.95 -4.20
C LEU A 96 1.75 -12.02 -3.11
N SER A 97 2.64 -11.90 -2.12
CA SER A 97 2.59 -12.77 -0.94
C SER A 97 1.30 -12.58 -0.15
N ILE A 98 0.82 -13.67 0.46
CA ILE A 98 -0.29 -13.62 1.41
C ILE A 98 0.19 -12.96 2.69
N GLN A 99 -0.53 -11.95 3.19
CA GLN A 99 -0.12 -11.10 4.28
C GLN A 99 -1.21 -10.90 5.33
N VAL A 100 -0.78 -10.62 6.56
CA VAL A 100 -1.60 -10.10 7.65
C VAL A 100 -0.85 -8.95 8.30
N HIS A 101 -1.49 -7.79 8.37
CA HIS A 101 -0.88 -6.64 9.05
C HIS A 101 -1.40 -6.54 10.50
N PRO A 102 -0.53 -6.23 11.46
CA PRO A 102 -0.94 -6.10 12.86
C PRO A 102 -1.81 -4.85 13.09
N ASN A 103 -2.61 -4.87 14.15
CA ASN A 103 -3.19 -3.66 14.72
C ASN A 103 -2.13 -2.90 15.55
N ASP A 104 -2.48 -1.71 16.05
CA ASP A 104 -1.54 -0.86 16.81
C ASP A 104 -0.98 -1.55 18.06
N GLU A 105 -1.80 -2.34 18.77
CA GLU A 105 -1.38 -3.04 19.97
C GLU A 105 -0.31 -4.11 19.66
N ILE A 106 -0.57 -4.93 18.65
CA ILE A 106 0.36 -5.98 18.21
C ILE A 106 1.62 -5.34 17.58
N ALA A 107 1.47 -4.29 16.80
CA ALA A 107 2.58 -3.56 16.19
C ALA A 107 3.54 -3.05 17.27
N LYS A 108 3.04 -2.43 18.33
CA LYS A 108 3.85 -1.95 19.45
C LYS A 108 4.60 -3.08 20.18
N LYS A 109 3.95 -4.25 20.38
CA LYS A 109 4.61 -5.44 20.93
C LYS A 109 5.74 -5.96 20.04
N GLN A 110 5.67 -5.70 18.72
CA GLN A 110 6.70 -6.05 17.74
C GLN A 110 7.75 -4.95 17.52
N GLY A 111 7.74 -3.88 18.33
CA GLY A 111 8.67 -2.75 18.18
C GLY A 111 8.37 -1.84 16.99
N LYS A 112 7.16 -1.92 16.43
CA LYS A 112 6.68 -1.04 15.36
C LYS A 112 5.84 0.08 15.97
N GLU A 113 5.85 1.24 15.35
CA GLU A 113 5.11 2.41 15.88
C GLU A 113 3.60 2.23 15.74
N ARG A 114 3.13 1.66 14.61
CA ARG A 114 1.71 1.52 14.27
C ARG A 114 1.39 0.21 13.59
N GLY A 115 0.13 -0.19 13.70
CA GLY A 115 -0.48 -1.20 12.84
C GLY A 115 -0.72 -0.67 11.42
N LYS A 116 -1.31 -1.52 10.58
CA LYS A 116 -1.55 -1.15 9.18
C LYS A 116 -2.96 -1.59 8.76
N THR A 117 -3.79 -0.60 8.49
CA THR A 117 -5.07 -0.74 7.81
C THR A 117 -4.92 -0.22 6.40
N GLU A 118 -5.51 -0.88 5.43
CA GLU A 118 -5.41 -0.53 4.02
C GLU A 118 -6.78 -0.32 3.39
N MET A 119 -6.79 0.42 2.31
CA MET A 119 -7.89 0.51 1.36
C MET A 119 -7.30 0.38 -0.04
N TRP A 120 -7.89 -0.47 -0.86
CA TRP A 120 -7.51 -0.63 -2.26
C TRP A 120 -8.62 -0.13 -3.16
N TYR A 121 -8.23 0.57 -4.20
CA TYR A 121 -9.10 1.02 -5.28
C TYR A 121 -8.52 0.47 -6.58
N ALA A 122 -9.32 -0.30 -7.31
CA ALA A 122 -8.89 -0.94 -8.54
C ALA A 122 -8.97 0.02 -9.73
N LEU A 123 -7.86 0.17 -10.41
CA LEU A 123 -7.76 0.74 -11.76
C LEU A 123 -8.07 -0.34 -12.81
N PRO A 124 -7.99 -0.06 -14.13
CA PRO A 124 -8.23 -1.07 -15.13
C PRO A 124 -7.37 -2.32 -14.93
N CYS A 125 -8.03 -3.44 -14.63
CA CYS A 125 -7.41 -4.74 -14.36
C CYS A 125 -7.52 -5.68 -15.56
N GLU A 126 -6.74 -6.76 -15.56
CA GLU A 126 -6.93 -7.86 -16.52
C GLU A 126 -8.29 -8.54 -16.30
N PRO A 127 -8.89 -9.16 -17.35
CA PRO A 127 -10.23 -9.75 -17.26
C PRO A 127 -10.40 -10.79 -16.14
N ASP A 128 -9.34 -11.53 -15.83
CA ASP A 128 -9.34 -12.61 -14.83
C ASP A 128 -8.65 -12.20 -13.53
N ALA A 129 -8.43 -10.90 -13.32
CA ALA A 129 -7.79 -10.38 -12.11
C ALA A 129 -8.58 -10.77 -10.87
N LYS A 130 -7.86 -11.21 -9.84
CA LYS A 130 -8.45 -11.67 -8.57
C LYS A 130 -7.64 -11.15 -7.41
N LEU A 131 -8.32 -11.00 -6.28
CA LEU A 131 -7.66 -10.79 -5.00
C LEU A 131 -8.31 -11.64 -3.92
N TYR A 132 -7.63 -11.75 -2.79
CA TYR A 132 -8.14 -12.46 -1.62
C TYR A 132 -8.23 -11.49 -0.45
N ASN A 133 -9.37 -11.46 0.24
CA ASN A 133 -9.62 -10.54 1.34
C ASN A 133 -10.46 -11.23 2.42
N GLY A 134 -9.78 -11.76 3.44
CA GLY A 134 -10.39 -12.49 4.55
C GLY A 134 -10.53 -13.99 4.30
N LEU A 135 -11.12 -14.66 5.27
CA LEU A 135 -11.43 -16.09 5.23
C LEU A 135 -12.87 -16.31 4.74
N LYS A 136 -13.09 -17.33 3.90
CA LYS A 136 -14.44 -17.77 3.49
C LYS A 136 -15.05 -18.80 4.44
N MET A 137 -14.25 -19.32 5.38
CA MET A 137 -14.67 -20.29 6.39
C MET A 137 -13.93 -20.04 7.69
N GLN A 138 -14.50 -20.52 8.80
CA GLN A 138 -13.79 -20.51 10.07
C GLN A 138 -12.77 -21.65 10.08
N ILE A 139 -11.55 -21.32 10.51
CA ILE A 139 -10.45 -22.28 10.72
C ILE A 139 -9.83 -22.05 12.09
N THR A 140 -9.34 -23.11 12.72
CA THR A 140 -8.60 -22.99 13.98
C THR A 140 -7.15 -22.54 13.72
N PRO A 141 -6.43 -22.08 14.75
CA PRO A 141 -5.00 -21.77 14.61
C PRO A 141 -4.16 -22.96 14.12
N GLU A 142 -4.51 -24.17 14.54
CA GLU A 142 -3.83 -25.43 14.14
C GLU A 142 -4.08 -25.70 12.65
N GLN A 143 -5.34 -25.58 12.20
CA GLN A 143 -5.68 -25.72 10.77
C GLN A 143 -4.99 -24.64 9.93
N TYR A 144 -4.95 -23.40 10.41
CA TYR A 144 -4.22 -22.32 9.72
C TYR A 144 -2.74 -22.69 9.52
N LYS A 145 -2.08 -23.17 10.59
CA LYS A 145 -0.68 -23.57 10.54
C LYS A 145 -0.45 -24.72 9.54
N GLU A 146 -1.28 -25.76 9.62
CA GLU A 146 -1.23 -26.91 8.69
C GLU A 146 -1.42 -26.46 7.23
N MET A 147 -2.40 -25.59 6.96
CA MET A 147 -2.66 -25.08 5.60
C MET A 147 -1.49 -24.24 5.07
N VAL A 148 -0.82 -23.46 5.92
CA VAL A 148 0.37 -22.71 5.54
C VAL A 148 1.55 -23.65 5.26
N GLU A 149 1.79 -24.66 6.10
CA GLU A 149 2.86 -25.64 5.92
C GLU A 149 2.69 -26.49 4.65
N ASN A 150 1.42 -26.71 4.24
CA ASN A 150 1.08 -27.50 3.04
C ASN A 150 0.79 -26.65 1.79
N ASP A 151 1.02 -25.32 1.83
CA ASP A 151 0.72 -24.39 0.74
C ASP A 151 -0.76 -24.40 0.26
N THR A 152 -1.69 -24.71 1.15
CA THR A 152 -3.15 -24.80 0.85
C THR A 152 -3.98 -23.68 1.48
N ILE A 153 -3.36 -22.69 2.09
CA ILE A 153 -4.08 -21.60 2.78
C ILE A 153 -5.05 -20.84 1.87
N THR A 154 -4.77 -20.77 0.58
CA THR A 154 -5.67 -20.15 -0.42
C THR A 154 -7.03 -20.82 -0.47
N ASP A 155 -7.14 -22.10 -0.11
CA ASP A 155 -8.41 -22.84 -0.06
C ASP A 155 -9.34 -22.32 1.05
N ALA A 156 -8.81 -21.64 2.05
CA ALA A 156 -9.60 -21.02 3.11
C ALA A 156 -9.88 -19.53 2.87
N LEU A 157 -9.25 -18.89 1.87
CA LEU A 157 -9.40 -17.47 1.61
C LEU A 157 -10.66 -17.14 0.80
N ALA A 158 -11.28 -16.01 1.10
CA ALA A 158 -12.33 -15.43 0.29
C ALA A 158 -11.74 -14.74 -0.94
N GLN A 159 -12.05 -15.27 -2.12
CA GLN A 159 -11.60 -14.77 -3.41
C GLN A 159 -12.64 -13.84 -4.03
N TYR A 160 -12.17 -12.77 -4.65
CA TYR A 160 -12.98 -11.80 -5.36
C TYR A 160 -12.42 -11.59 -6.77
N ASN A 161 -13.27 -11.61 -7.78
CA ASN A 161 -12.92 -11.10 -9.11
C ASN A 161 -12.87 -9.57 -9.02
N VAL A 162 -11.85 -8.97 -9.60
CA VAL A 162 -11.60 -7.52 -9.52
C VAL A 162 -11.89 -6.87 -10.86
N LYS A 163 -12.58 -5.76 -10.82
CA LYS A 163 -12.82 -4.90 -11.97
C LYS A 163 -12.53 -3.44 -11.59
N GLU A 164 -12.36 -2.62 -12.60
CA GLU A 164 -12.20 -1.18 -12.43
C GLU A 164 -13.29 -0.61 -11.52
N ASP A 165 -12.90 0.35 -10.68
CA ASP A 165 -13.71 1.04 -9.68
C ASP A 165 -14.11 0.20 -8.45
N ASP A 166 -13.72 -1.07 -8.36
CA ASP A 166 -13.91 -1.82 -7.12
C ASP A 166 -13.05 -1.24 -5.99
N CYS A 167 -13.64 -1.21 -4.79
CA CYS A 167 -12.95 -0.73 -3.59
C CYS A 167 -13.00 -1.79 -2.48
N PHE A 168 -11.85 -2.08 -1.88
CA PHE A 168 -11.71 -3.07 -0.82
C PHE A 168 -11.11 -2.43 0.42
N PHE A 169 -11.79 -2.59 1.56
CA PHE A 169 -11.28 -2.18 2.86
C PHE A 169 -10.67 -3.38 3.59
N ILE A 170 -9.42 -3.24 3.99
CA ILE A 170 -8.62 -4.27 4.65
C ILE A 170 -8.24 -3.79 6.05
N PRO A 171 -9.06 -4.08 7.08
CA PRO A 171 -8.69 -3.73 8.45
C PRO A 171 -7.47 -4.54 8.91
N ALA A 172 -6.71 -3.98 9.83
CA ALA A 172 -5.63 -4.70 10.49
C ALA A 172 -6.11 -6.06 11.03
N GLY A 173 -5.28 -7.09 10.93
CA GLY A 173 -5.62 -8.47 11.31
C GLY A 173 -6.32 -9.29 10.22
N ARG A 174 -6.70 -8.70 9.10
CA ARG A 174 -7.32 -9.42 7.98
C ARG A 174 -6.26 -10.00 7.06
N ILE A 175 -6.34 -11.29 6.78
CA ILE A 175 -5.50 -11.97 5.80
C ILE A 175 -5.90 -11.54 4.39
N HIS A 176 -4.91 -11.22 3.56
CA HIS A 176 -5.17 -10.70 2.21
C HIS A 176 -3.98 -10.91 1.28
N THR A 177 -4.25 -10.88 -0.02
CA THR A 177 -3.25 -10.77 -1.08
C THR A 177 -3.87 -10.22 -2.35
N ILE A 178 -3.05 -9.57 -3.17
CA ILE A 178 -3.40 -9.10 -4.51
C ILE A 178 -2.90 -10.15 -5.50
N GLY A 179 -3.78 -10.63 -6.33
CA GLY A 179 -3.45 -11.60 -7.38
C GLY A 179 -3.03 -10.94 -8.68
N THR A 180 -2.48 -11.77 -9.56
CA THR A 180 -2.03 -11.39 -10.90
C THR A 180 -3.12 -10.65 -11.66
N GLY A 181 -2.71 -9.61 -12.39
CA GLY A 181 -3.59 -8.82 -13.25
C GLY A 181 -4.24 -7.62 -12.60
N CYS A 182 -4.19 -7.50 -11.26
CA CYS A 182 -4.69 -6.32 -10.55
C CYS A 182 -3.77 -5.11 -10.76
N PHE A 183 -4.42 -3.93 -10.86
CA PHE A 183 -3.74 -2.64 -10.90
C PHE A 183 -4.44 -1.62 -10.04
#